data_226a26ab6213812fb099afe6c6712279
#
_entry.id   226a26ab6213812fb099afe6c6712279
#
_cell.length_a   1.000
_cell.length_b   1.000
_cell.length_c   1.000
_cell.angle_alpha   90.00
_cell.angle_beta   90.00
_cell.angle_gamma   90.00
#
_symmetry.space_group_name_H-M   'P 1'
#
loop_
_entity.id
_entity.type
_entity.pdbx_description
1 polymer ?
#
loop_
_entity_poly.entity_id
_entity_poly.type
_entity_poly.pdbx_seq_one_letter_code
_entity_poly.pdbx_strand_id
1 'polypeptide(L)'
;MRGHEAGIRHCQCGARLARDNATGLCGPCQRKAPTSANEPAALPLAFWQSSRDLLDALDAWHMGRVIAAYRIXPHHVPPLSQEAVAGWMGITQTQLSRIEXGEPITDLTKLIRWAQVLGIPEELLWFRLRPSDGNATSSGAATTMHRLEALRTQATHLLTTSDVSPASLDDWDQVVEAHGRATRFSPPGLLLADLAHDFADVQGLLERRPSLRAARHLTRLTAQLAGLINLTLIKLSEPAAARAWGRTARLAADEAGDVALSAWVRAQDAYTLFYGGAIQEAVTVAKKAQTIARRTPCVGAVLAAALEARAHAALGRSADANAAMTRAEVILAALGPDDVTPSAFGYNEAQLRFHQGNALXHLHDTRLAIEAGDLALDLYPTGDYLDRTLIHLDRADCLIHDGHIIEGVAHAADVFLKLPPQHRSGLIAQRARELAQMIPPRHQALPAVRDLGEVLALPAEPPEGGLRLLHHDHQY
;
A
#
# COMPACT_ATOMS: atom_id res chain seq x y z
N MET A 1 2.64 38.04 66.52
CA MET A 1 2.01 36.79 65.98
C MET A 1 0.52 37.08 65.79
N ARG A 2 0.15 37.39 64.54
CA ARG A 2 -1.28 37.58 64.19
C ARG A 2 -1.76 36.32 63.52
N GLY A 3 -2.67 35.59 64.18
CA GLY A 3 -3.30 34.39 63.63
C GLY A 3 -4.19 34.73 62.45
N HIS A 4 -3.94 34.14 61.29
CA HIS A 4 -4.87 34.19 60.19
C HIS A 4 -6.11 33.35 60.52
N GLU A 5 -7.21 34.02 60.86
CA GLU A 5 -8.49 33.38 60.87
C GLU A 5 -8.86 33.00 59.41
N ALA A 6 -8.77 31.71 59.12
CA ALA A 6 -9.26 31.19 57.83
C ALA A 6 -10.81 31.36 57.81
N GLY A 7 -11.26 32.31 57.05
CA GLY A 7 -12.72 32.60 56.90
C GLY A 7 -13.48 31.35 56.42
N ILE A 8 -14.65 31.15 57.00
CA ILE A 8 -15.56 30.06 56.61
C ILE A 8 -16.05 30.33 55.18
N ARG A 9 -15.75 29.43 54.25
CA ARG A 9 -16.21 29.54 52.88
C ARG A 9 -17.59 28.91 52.71
N HIS A 10 -18.45 29.57 51.92
CA HIS A 10 -19.80 29.10 51.61
C HIS A 10 -20.00 28.89 50.13
N CYS A 11 -20.76 27.87 49.76
CA CYS A 11 -21.26 27.63 48.42
C CYS A 11 -22.28 28.69 48.03
N GLN A 12 -22.49 28.90 46.72
CA GLN A 12 -23.51 29.83 46.19
C GLN A 12 -24.92 29.54 46.76
N CYS A 13 -25.21 28.31 47.15
CA CYS A 13 -26.49 27.94 47.76
C CYS A 13 -26.58 28.22 49.27
N GLY A 14 -25.51 28.80 49.85
CA GLY A 14 -25.42 29.09 51.27
C GLY A 14 -24.85 27.97 52.13
N ALA A 15 -24.63 26.78 51.60
CA ALA A 15 -24.08 25.66 52.38
C ALA A 15 -22.61 25.90 52.73
N ARG A 16 -22.23 25.61 53.98
CA ARG A 16 -20.86 25.74 54.47
C ARG A 16 -19.96 24.69 53.77
N LEU A 17 -18.84 25.13 53.26
CA LEU A 17 -17.88 24.26 52.57
C LEU A 17 -16.83 23.70 53.56
N ALA A 18 -16.44 22.47 53.39
CA ALA A 18 -15.34 21.85 54.13
C ALA A 18 -14.01 22.56 53.83
N ARG A 19 -13.09 22.56 54.77
CA ARG A 19 -11.80 23.26 54.67
C ARG A 19 -10.98 22.76 53.45
N ASP A 20 -11.13 21.50 53.10
CA ASP A 20 -10.46 20.81 52.01
C ASP A 20 -11.22 20.90 50.67
N ASN A 21 -12.35 21.61 50.63
CA ASN A 21 -13.12 21.75 49.39
C ASN A 21 -12.34 22.61 48.38
N ALA A 22 -11.88 22.01 47.29
CA ALA A 22 -11.11 22.69 46.25
C ALA A 22 -12.01 23.35 45.18
N THR A 23 -13.30 23.00 45.10
CA THR A 23 -14.14 23.36 43.97
C THR A 23 -15.01 24.61 44.21
N GLY A 24 -15.14 25.06 45.47
CA GLY A 24 -16.01 26.19 45.81
C GLY A 24 -17.51 25.87 45.76
N LEU A 25 -17.91 24.64 45.53
CA LEU A 25 -19.30 24.19 45.45
C LEU A 25 -19.53 23.05 46.46
N CYS A 26 -20.69 23.02 47.11
CA CYS A 26 -21.09 21.89 47.95
C CYS A 26 -21.48 20.68 47.09
N GLY A 27 -21.47 19.48 47.66
CA GLY A 27 -21.77 18.24 46.94
C GLY A 27 -23.06 18.27 46.11
N PRO A 28 -24.20 18.73 46.69
CA PRO A 28 -25.43 18.89 45.91
C PRO A 28 -25.31 19.87 44.75
N CYS A 29 -24.58 20.98 44.89
CA CYS A 29 -24.39 21.97 43.81
C CYS A 29 -23.40 21.49 42.75
N GLN A 30 -22.39 20.71 43.13
CA GLN A 30 -21.52 20.04 42.18
C GLN A 30 -22.30 19.08 41.28
N ARG A 31 -23.24 18.33 41.86
CA ARG A 31 -24.08 17.41 41.08
C ARG A 31 -25.07 18.15 40.16
N LYS A 32 -25.42 19.40 40.47
CA LYS A 32 -26.38 20.23 39.71
C LYS A 32 -25.68 21.20 38.75
N ALA A 33 -24.37 21.40 38.88
CA ALA A 33 -23.63 22.28 37.98
C ALA A 33 -23.71 21.68 36.56
N PRO A 34 -24.09 22.49 35.56
CA PRO A 34 -24.05 21.95 34.19
C PRO A 34 -22.62 21.51 33.85
N THR A 35 -22.49 20.26 33.54
CA THR A 35 -21.22 19.64 33.17
C THR A 35 -20.83 20.11 31.75
N SER A 36 -20.56 21.39 31.59
CA SER A 36 -20.07 21.95 30.33
C SER A 36 -18.58 21.59 30.08
N ALA A 37 -17.98 20.80 30.97
CA ALA A 37 -16.58 20.36 30.82
C ALA A 37 -16.47 18.90 30.35
N ASN A 38 -17.55 18.26 29.90
CA ASN A 38 -17.61 16.81 29.84
C ASN A 38 -18.07 16.21 28.52
N GLU A 39 -17.94 16.95 27.40
CA GLU A 39 -17.90 16.28 26.09
C GLU A 39 -16.44 16.13 25.70
N PRO A 40 -16.02 14.94 25.28
CA PRO A 40 -14.65 14.78 24.81
C PRO A 40 -14.41 15.66 23.58
N ALA A 41 -13.41 16.51 23.65
CA ALA A 41 -13.01 17.33 22.51
C ALA A 41 -12.44 16.44 21.40
N ALA A 42 -12.78 16.73 20.16
CA ALA A 42 -12.16 16.06 19.03
C ALA A 42 -10.67 16.45 19.01
N LEU A 43 -9.79 15.49 19.24
CA LEU A 43 -8.36 15.71 19.35
C LEU A 43 -7.67 15.34 18.02
N PRO A 44 -6.68 16.11 17.58
CA PRO A 44 -6.01 15.84 16.30
C PRO A 44 -5.21 14.54 16.36
N LEU A 45 -4.92 13.95 15.19
CA LEU A 45 -4.13 12.73 15.06
C LEU A 45 -2.80 12.82 15.82
N ALA A 46 -2.17 14.01 15.81
CA ALA A 46 -0.91 14.25 16.52
C ALA A 46 -1.01 14.00 18.03
N PHE A 47 -2.17 14.22 18.64
CA PHE A 47 -2.39 13.89 20.06
C PHE A 47 -2.25 12.38 20.27
N TRP A 48 -2.91 11.60 19.43
CA TRP A 48 -2.93 10.12 19.53
C TRP A 48 -1.55 9.51 19.29
N GLN A 49 -0.72 10.19 18.51
CA GLN A 49 0.65 9.75 18.19
C GLN A 49 1.70 10.31 19.16
N SER A 50 1.32 11.19 20.09
CA SER A 50 2.26 11.88 20.98
C SER A 50 2.72 11.04 22.17
N SER A 51 2.00 9.98 22.50
CA SER A 51 2.28 9.16 23.70
C SER A 51 2.55 7.72 23.31
N ARG A 52 3.69 7.21 23.77
CA ARG A 52 4.06 5.82 23.56
C ARG A 52 3.06 4.86 24.24
N ASP A 53 2.60 5.22 25.43
CA ASP A 53 1.62 4.40 26.16
C ASP A 53 0.30 4.27 25.40
N LEU A 54 -0.13 5.34 24.69
CA LEU A 54 -1.33 5.30 23.84
C LEU A 54 -1.11 4.38 22.64
N LEU A 55 0.02 4.51 21.97
CA LEU A 55 0.35 3.68 20.80
C LEU A 55 0.50 2.21 21.19
N ASP A 56 1.22 1.92 22.28
CA ASP A 56 1.40 0.54 22.77
C ASP A 56 0.05 -0.09 23.16
N ALA A 57 -0.88 0.71 23.72
CA ALA A 57 -2.22 0.22 24.09
C ALA A 57 -3.09 -0.06 22.85
N LEU A 58 -2.98 0.78 21.80
CA LEU A 58 -3.67 0.57 20.53
C LEU A 58 -3.11 -0.67 19.81
N ASP A 59 -1.79 -0.82 19.77
CA ASP A 59 -1.11 -1.96 19.16
C ASP A 59 -1.41 -3.27 19.90
N ALA A 60 -1.65 -3.19 21.21
CA ALA A 60 -2.05 -4.35 22.02
C ALA A 60 -3.53 -4.70 21.91
N TRP A 61 -4.30 -3.93 21.15
CA TRP A 61 -5.76 -4.10 20.93
C TRP A 61 -6.54 -4.07 22.25
N HIS A 62 -6.13 -3.22 23.17
CA HIS A 62 -6.66 -3.23 24.53
C HIS A 62 -7.33 -1.89 24.87
N MET A 63 -8.62 -1.77 24.54
CA MET A 63 -9.38 -0.52 24.73
C MET A 63 -9.30 0.01 26.18
N GLY A 64 -9.30 -0.87 27.21
CA GLY A 64 -9.15 -0.45 28.59
C GLY A 64 -7.84 0.31 28.85
N ARG A 65 -6.74 -0.18 28.29
CA ARG A 65 -5.43 0.50 28.39
C ARG A 65 -5.43 1.81 27.61
N VAL A 66 -6.10 1.84 26.44
CA VAL A 66 -6.24 3.07 25.64
C VAL A 66 -6.96 4.14 26.47
N ILE A 67 -8.05 3.78 27.15
CA ILE A 67 -8.81 4.70 28.03
C ILE A 67 -7.91 5.23 29.15
N ALA A 68 -7.19 4.33 29.84
CA ALA A 68 -6.30 4.70 30.93
C ALA A 68 -5.20 5.67 30.46
N ALA A 69 -4.53 5.34 29.34
CA ALA A 69 -3.50 6.19 28.76
C ALA A 69 -4.04 7.54 28.29
N TYR A 70 -5.23 7.55 27.67
CA TYR A 70 -5.92 8.77 27.23
C TYR A 70 -6.15 9.73 28.39
N ARG A 71 -6.63 9.22 29.56
CA ARG A 71 -6.95 10.05 30.73
C ARG A 71 -5.73 10.77 31.29
N ILE A 72 -4.56 10.21 31.18
CA ILE A 72 -3.33 10.72 31.79
C ILE A 72 -2.37 11.45 30.86
N UNK A 73 -2.69 11.58 29.62
CA UNK A 73 -1.99 12.18 28.80
C UNK A 73 -1.71 13.45 29.28
N PRO A 74 -0.47 13.93 29.13
CA PRO A 74 -0.11 15.28 29.58
C PRO A 74 -0.92 16.43 28.97
N HIS A 75 -1.65 16.16 27.91
CA HIS A 75 -2.57 17.12 27.29
C HIS A 75 -3.70 17.53 28.25
N HIS A 76 -4.10 16.60 29.10
CA HIS A 76 -5.17 16.84 30.07
C HIS A 76 -4.57 17.38 31.38
N VAL A 77 -4.80 18.66 31.67
CA VAL A 77 -4.27 19.29 32.89
C VAL A 77 -5.44 19.92 33.64
N PRO A 78 -5.86 19.35 34.75
CA PRO A 78 -5.37 18.11 35.38
C PRO A 78 -5.82 16.85 34.61
N PRO A 79 -5.20 15.69 34.89
CA PRO A 79 -5.64 14.43 34.27
C PRO A 79 -7.15 14.17 34.49
N LEU A 80 -7.76 13.54 33.49
CA LEU A 80 -9.21 13.23 33.55
C LEU A 80 -9.47 12.15 34.62
N SER A 81 -10.45 12.39 35.47
CA SER A 81 -10.86 11.42 36.47
C SER A 81 -11.59 10.24 35.83
N GLN A 82 -11.53 9.07 36.44
CA GLN A 82 -12.33 7.91 36.01
C GLN A 82 -13.84 8.23 36.06
N GLU A 83 -14.27 9.03 37.03
CA GLU A 83 -15.69 9.44 37.15
C GLU A 83 -16.13 10.26 35.93
N ALA A 84 -15.30 11.20 35.47
CA ALA A 84 -15.61 12.03 34.32
C ALA A 84 -15.75 11.18 33.05
N VAL A 85 -14.77 10.33 32.77
CA VAL A 85 -14.76 9.49 31.57
C VAL A 85 -15.86 8.41 31.62
N ALA A 86 -16.12 7.85 32.79
CA ALA A 86 -17.25 6.91 33.00
C ALA A 86 -18.59 7.59 32.67
N GLY A 87 -18.74 8.87 33.04
CA GLY A 87 -19.92 9.66 32.75
C GLY A 87 -20.21 9.78 31.25
N TRP A 88 -19.18 9.88 30.41
CA TRP A 88 -19.35 9.96 28.95
C TRP A 88 -20.03 8.71 28.36
N MET A 89 -19.79 7.57 28.99
CA MET A 89 -20.35 6.28 28.56
C MET A 89 -21.63 5.89 29.34
N GLY A 90 -22.01 6.66 30.33
CA GLY A 90 -23.17 6.35 31.20
C GLY A 90 -22.91 5.15 32.11
N ILE A 91 -21.64 4.91 32.50
CA ILE A 91 -21.26 3.83 33.43
C ILE A 91 -20.71 4.39 34.72
N THR A 92 -20.56 3.54 35.73
CA THR A 92 -20.00 3.96 37.02
C THR A 92 -18.46 3.96 36.97
N GLN A 93 -17.86 4.75 37.87
CA GLN A 93 -16.39 4.77 38.03
C GLN A 93 -15.83 3.37 38.30
N THR A 94 -16.54 2.56 39.11
CA THR A 94 -16.13 1.18 39.43
C THR A 94 -16.12 0.30 38.17
N GLN A 95 -17.13 0.48 37.27
CA GLN A 95 -17.17 -0.26 36.01
C GLN A 95 -16.01 0.16 35.10
N LEU A 96 -15.70 1.46 35.02
CA LEU A 96 -14.57 1.93 34.22
C LEU A 96 -13.23 1.39 34.76
N SER A 97 -13.05 1.41 36.09
CA SER A 97 -11.85 0.86 36.73
C SER A 97 -11.63 -0.62 36.36
N ARG A 98 -12.72 -1.40 36.33
CA ARG A 98 -12.66 -2.82 35.89
C ARG A 98 -12.31 -2.94 34.40
N ILE A 99 -12.75 -2.01 33.57
CA ILE A 99 -12.43 -2.00 32.14
C ILE A 99 -10.95 -1.65 31.93
N GLU A 100 -10.45 -0.71 32.63
CA GLU A 100 -9.04 -0.30 32.54
C GLU A 100 -8.05 -1.37 32.99
N UNK A 101 -8.43 -2.08 33.87
CA UNK A 101 -7.65 -2.96 34.49
C UNK A 101 -7.94 -4.30 34.19
N GLY A 102 -8.90 -4.63 33.46
CA GLY A 102 -9.41 -5.97 33.19
C GLY A 102 -8.93 -6.57 31.88
N GLU A 103 -9.66 -7.57 31.41
CA GLU A 103 -9.37 -8.19 30.13
C GLU A 103 -9.79 -7.29 28.95
N PRO A 104 -9.17 -7.43 27.76
CA PRO A 104 -9.56 -6.65 26.58
C PRO A 104 -11.05 -6.80 26.26
N ILE A 105 -11.70 -5.70 25.90
CA ILE A 105 -13.10 -5.70 25.44
C ILE A 105 -13.13 -6.43 24.07
N THR A 106 -13.93 -7.49 23.99
CA THR A 106 -14.13 -8.26 22.74
C THR A 106 -15.46 -7.91 22.05
N ASP A 107 -16.35 -7.22 22.74
CA ASP A 107 -17.65 -6.78 22.19
C ASP A 107 -17.42 -5.61 21.24
N LEU A 108 -17.62 -5.84 19.94
CA LEU A 108 -17.39 -4.83 18.92
C LEU A 108 -18.27 -3.60 19.10
N THR A 109 -19.51 -3.76 19.55
CA THR A 109 -20.43 -2.63 19.79
C THR A 109 -19.87 -1.69 20.87
N LYS A 110 -19.32 -2.27 21.93
CA LYS A 110 -18.68 -1.50 22.99
C LYS A 110 -17.38 -0.83 22.52
N LEU A 111 -16.60 -1.55 21.69
CA LEU A 111 -15.36 -0.99 21.12
C LEU A 111 -15.67 0.23 20.24
N ILE A 112 -16.67 0.10 19.35
CA ILE A 112 -17.11 1.19 18.46
C ILE A 112 -17.56 2.40 19.30
N ARG A 113 -18.37 2.15 20.32
CA ARG A 113 -18.88 3.22 21.17
C ARG A 113 -17.75 3.96 21.92
N TRP A 114 -16.76 3.21 22.45
CA TRP A 114 -15.59 3.83 23.09
C TRP A 114 -14.76 4.64 22.10
N ALA A 115 -14.51 4.09 20.90
CA ALA A 115 -13.75 4.79 19.87
C ALA A 115 -14.42 6.10 19.45
N GLN A 116 -15.75 6.08 19.31
CA GLN A 116 -16.53 7.27 18.95
C GLN A 116 -16.50 8.31 20.08
N VAL A 117 -16.71 7.88 21.32
CA VAL A 117 -16.73 8.78 22.48
C VAL A 117 -15.36 9.44 22.67
N LEU A 118 -14.27 8.69 22.54
CA LEU A 118 -12.91 9.24 22.69
C LEU A 118 -12.43 10.00 21.44
N GLY A 119 -13.12 9.84 20.30
CA GLY A 119 -12.72 10.45 19.05
C GLY A 119 -11.43 9.86 18.50
N ILE A 120 -11.24 8.53 18.65
CA ILE A 120 -10.03 7.87 18.16
C ILE A 120 -10.05 7.87 16.62
N PRO A 121 -9.01 8.37 15.94
CA PRO A 121 -8.94 8.32 14.48
C PRO A 121 -9.04 6.89 13.95
N GLU A 122 -9.87 6.68 12.92
CA GLU A 122 -10.17 5.35 12.40
C GLU A 122 -8.91 4.60 11.95
N GLU A 123 -7.92 5.32 11.44
CA GLU A 123 -6.64 4.77 11.00
C GLU A 123 -5.80 4.16 12.12
N LEU A 124 -6.13 4.44 13.38
CA LEU A 124 -5.44 3.87 14.55
C LEU A 124 -6.20 2.69 15.17
N LEU A 125 -7.41 2.40 14.68
CA LEU A 125 -8.24 1.33 15.23
C LEU A 125 -7.96 -0.01 14.56
N TRP A 126 -8.02 -1.08 15.34
CA TRP A 126 -7.92 -2.47 14.86
C TRP A 126 -9.28 -3.02 14.42
N PHE A 127 -10.30 -2.17 14.33
CA PHE A 127 -11.65 -2.47 13.87
C PHE A 127 -12.19 -1.23 13.17
N ARG A 128 -13.26 -1.37 12.38
CA ARG A 128 -13.84 -0.24 11.64
C ARG A 128 -15.06 0.32 12.35
N LEU A 129 -15.17 1.64 12.35
CA LEU A 129 -16.35 2.35 12.83
C LEU A 129 -17.42 2.32 11.73
N ARG A 130 -18.67 2.07 12.13
CA ARG A 130 -19.79 2.32 11.21
C ARG A 130 -19.96 3.83 11.09
N PRO A 131 -20.24 4.36 9.89
CA PRO A 131 -20.54 5.78 9.76
C PRO A 131 -21.69 6.16 10.70
N SER A 132 -21.50 7.18 11.50
CA SER A 132 -22.60 7.74 12.28
C SER A 132 -23.59 8.41 11.31
N ASP A 133 -24.88 8.21 11.53
CA ASP A 133 -25.99 8.74 10.71
C ASP A 133 -26.08 10.27 10.82
N GLY A 134 -25.01 10.97 10.55
CA GLY A 134 -24.97 12.42 10.60
C GLY A 134 -24.34 13.00 9.33
N ASN A 135 -25.20 13.42 8.44
CA ASN A 135 -24.89 14.12 7.18
C ASN A 135 -24.70 13.21 5.96
N ALA A 136 -25.81 12.68 5.48
CA ALA A 136 -25.87 11.83 4.29
C ALA A 136 -26.19 12.65 3.04
N THR A 137 -25.18 13.03 2.28
CA THR A 137 -25.43 13.41 0.88
C THR A 137 -24.35 12.95 -0.13
N SER A 138 -23.22 12.43 0.34
CA SER A 138 -22.23 11.87 -0.61
C SER A 138 -21.77 10.44 -0.26
N SER A 139 -22.24 9.88 0.85
CA SER A 139 -21.78 8.61 1.40
C SER A 139 -22.67 7.39 1.03
N GLY A 140 -23.84 7.61 0.43
CA GLY A 140 -24.81 6.54 0.20
C GLY A 140 -24.27 5.45 -0.71
N ALA A 141 -23.62 5.82 -1.81
CA ALA A 141 -23.08 4.86 -2.78
C ALA A 141 -21.89 4.08 -2.17
N ALA A 142 -20.97 4.76 -1.49
CA ALA A 142 -19.82 4.11 -0.84
C ALA A 142 -20.26 3.17 0.28
N THR A 143 -21.24 3.59 1.09
CA THR A 143 -21.82 2.76 2.16
C THR A 143 -22.56 1.56 1.57
N THR A 144 -23.30 1.76 0.48
CA THR A 144 -24.01 0.68 -0.22
C THR A 144 -23.01 -0.32 -0.81
N MET A 145 -21.95 0.17 -1.45
CA MET A 145 -20.91 -0.69 -2.02
C MET A 145 -20.20 -1.51 -0.92
N HIS A 146 -19.90 -0.87 0.22
CA HIS A 146 -19.30 -1.58 1.36
C HIS A 146 -20.23 -2.66 1.90
N ARG A 147 -21.54 -2.35 2.03
CA ARG A 147 -22.55 -3.31 2.47
C ARG A 147 -22.71 -4.47 1.47
N LEU A 148 -22.71 -4.17 0.18
CA LEU A 148 -22.80 -5.20 -0.87
C LEU A 148 -21.57 -6.13 -0.79
N GLU A 149 -20.39 -5.58 -0.58
CA GLU A 149 -19.16 -6.38 -0.46
C GLU A 149 -19.21 -7.26 0.79
N ALA A 150 -19.68 -6.74 1.92
CA ALA A 150 -19.87 -7.54 3.14
C ALA A 150 -20.86 -8.69 2.91
N LEU A 151 -21.97 -8.39 2.21
CA LEU A 151 -22.97 -9.41 1.87
C LEU A 151 -22.42 -10.46 0.89
N ARG A 152 -21.63 -9.99 -0.09
CA ARG A 152 -20.95 -10.91 -1.03
C ARG A 152 -20.02 -11.86 -0.28
N THR A 153 -19.19 -11.32 0.60
CA THR A 153 -18.24 -12.11 1.41
C THR A 153 -18.99 -13.13 2.28
N GLN A 154 -20.06 -12.69 2.94
CA GLN A 154 -20.87 -13.56 3.78
C GLN A 154 -21.54 -14.66 2.95
N ALA A 155 -22.10 -14.34 1.79
CA ALA A 155 -22.73 -15.31 0.89
C ALA A 155 -21.69 -16.32 0.39
N THR A 156 -20.51 -15.85 -0.02
CA THR A 156 -19.40 -16.72 -0.44
C THR A 156 -19.04 -17.68 0.69
N HIS A 157 -18.89 -17.18 1.91
CA HIS A 157 -18.56 -17.98 3.08
C HIS A 157 -19.62 -19.09 3.32
N LEU A 158 -20.90 -18.74 3.26
CA LEU A 158 -21.99 -19.71 3.47
C LEU A 158 -22.06 -20.77 2.36
N LEU A 159 -21.82 -20.37 1.11
CA LEU A 159 -21.87 -21.28 -0.04
C LEU A 159 -20.66 -22.22 -0.09
N THR A 160 -19.53 -21.83 0.48
CA THR A 160 -18.30 -22.63 0.48
C THR A 160 -18.11 -23.44 1.77
N THR A 161 -19.18 -23.72 2.52
CA THR A 161 -19.10 -24.54 3.74
C THR A 161 -18.80 -26.00 3.49
N SER A 162 -18.95 -26.47 2.26
CA SER A 162 -18.56 -27.81 1.83
C SER A 162 -17.21 -27.78 1.09
N ASP A 163 -16.71 -28.93 0.72
CA ASP A 163 -15.43 -29.12 0.00
C ASP A 163 -15.30 -28.13 -1.17
N VAL A 164 -14.11 -27.55 -1.33
CA VAL A 164 -13.81 -26.63 -2.44
C VAL A 164 -13.97 -27.38 -3.76
N SER A 165 -14.95 -27.00 -4.55
CA SER A 165 -15.28 -27.69 -5.79
C SER A 165 -14.27 -27.37 -6.91
N PRO A 166 -14.08 -28.27 -7.89
CA PRO A 166 -13.25 -27.95 -9.06
C PRO A 166 -13.71 -26.68 -9.77
N ALA A 167 -15.02 -26.46 -9.90
CA ALA A 167 -15.56 -25.25 -10.55
C ALA A 167 -15.15 -23.98 -9.79
N SER A 168 -15.13 -24.02 -8.46
CA SER A 168 -14.66 -22.90 -7.64
C SER A 168 -13.17 -22.63 -7.87
N LEU A 169 -12.35 -23.68 -8.03
CA LEU A 169 -10.91 -23.51 -8.32
C LEU A 169 -10.70 -22.92 -9.71
N ASP A 170 -11.48 -23.36 -10.71
CA ASP A 170 -11.42 -22.82 -12.07
C ASP A 170 -11.81 -21.32 -12.09
N ASP A 171 -12.81 -20.92 -11.29
CA ASP A 171 -13.18 -19.51 -11.14
C ASP A 171 -12.03 -18.70 -10.53
N TRP A 172 -11.34 -19.25 -9.53
CA TRP A 172 -10.17 -18.57 -8.92
C TRP A 172 -9.01 -18.45 -9.89
N ASP A 173 -8.78 -19.46 -10.75
CA ASP A 173 -7.77 -19.33 -11.83
C ASP A 173 -8.10 -18.14 -12.72
N GLN A 174 -9.39 -17.94 -13.08
CA GLN A 174 -9.80 -16.80 -13.91
C GLN A 174 -9.59 -15.45 -13.19
N VAL A 175 -9.89 -15.40 -11.88
CA VAL A 175 -9.67 -14.18 -11.06
C VAL A 175 -8.18 -13.82 -11.05
N VAL A 176 -7.31 -14.80 -10.79
CA VAL A 176 -5.86 -14.58 -10.73
C VAL A 176 -5.30 -14.16 -12.10
N GLU A 177 -5.79 -14.79 -13.18
CA GLU A 177 -5.41 -14.40 -14.55
C GLU A 177 -5.85 -12.96 -14.88
N ALA A 178 -7.06 -12.57 -14.42
CA ALA A 178 -7.54 -11.19 -14.59
C ALA A 178 -6.64 -10.20 -13.85
N HIS A 179 -6.19 -10.54 -12.64
CA HIS A 179 -5.23 -9.72 -11.88
C HIS A 179 -3.89 -9.64 -12.60
N GLY A 180 -3.43 -10.75 -13.19
CA GLY A 180 -2.19 -10.76 -14.00
C GLY A 180 -2.27 -9.76 -15.15
N ARG A 181 -3.39 -9.72 -15.86
CA ARG A 181 -3.62 -8.73 -16.94
C ARG A 181 -3.75 -7.32 -16.36
N ALA A 182 -4.46 -7.17 -15.25
CA ALA A 182 -4.68 -5.86 -14.61
C ALA A 182 -3.38 -5.18 -14.18
N THR A 183 -2.34 -5.95 -13.84
CA THR A 183 -1.03 -5.37 -13.48
C THR A 183 -0.45 -4.51 -14.59
N ARG A 184 -0.84 -4.73 -15.84
CA ARG A 184 -0.33 -3.96 -16.99
C ARG A 184 -1.01 -2.60 -17.13
N PHE A 185 -2.28 -2.49 -16.69
CA PHE A 185 -3.15 -1.36 -17.07
C PHE A 185 -3.76 -0.62 -15.89
N SER A 186 -3.89 -1.27 -14.74
CA SER A 186 -4.56 -0.68 -13.57
C SER A 186 -3.61 0.15 -12.72
N PRO A 187 -4.09 1.23 -12.08
CA PRO A 187 -3.30 1.95 -11.10
C PRO A 187 -2.86 1.00 -9.96
N PRO A 188 -1.57 0.99 -9.61
CA PRO A 188 -1.06 -0.02 -8.66
C PRO A 188 -1.67 0.07 -7.27
N GLY A 189 -2.05 1.26 -6.79
CA GLY A 189 -2.70 1.40 -5.48
C GLY A 189 -4.08 0.74 -5.42
N LEU A 190 -4.87 0.89 -6.49
CA LEU A 190 -6.19 0.23 -6.58
C LEU A 190 -6.04 -1.27 -6.69
N LEU A 191 -5.14 -1.72 -7.55
CA LEU A 191 -4.88 -3.15 -7.76
C LEU A 191 -4.42 -3.83 -6.45
N LEU A 192 -3.59 -3.15 -5.66
CA LEU A 192 -3.10 -3.73 -4.40
C LEU A 192 -4.26 -4.05 -3.44
N ALA A 193 -5.26 -3.17 -3.36
CA ALA A 193 -6.44 -3.39 -2.51
C ALA A 193 -7.23 -4.62 -2.97
N ASP A 194 -7.44 -4.76 -4.28
CA ASP A 194 -8.15 -5.92 -4.84
C ASP A 194 -7.37 -7.22 -4.60
N LEU A 195 -6.06 -7.20 -4.82
CA LEU A 195 -5.19 -8.35 -4.58
C LEU A 195 -5.20 -8.79 -3.11
N ALA A 196 -5.16 -7.81 -2.18
CA ALA A 196 -5.20 -8.11 -0.74
C ALA A 196 -6.52 -8.79 -0.35
N HIS A 197 -7.63 -8.31 -0.92
CA HIS A 197 -8.95 -8.88 -0.68
C HIS A 197 -9.02 -10.35 -1.15
N ASP A 198 -8.64 -10.59 -2.40
CA ASP A 198 -8.71 -11.94 -2.99
C ASP A 198 -7.69 -12.89 -2.34
N PHE A 199 -6.53 -12.38 -1.94
CA PHE A 199 -5.56 -13.17 -1.16
C PHE A 199 -6.19 -13.67 0.14
N ALA A 200 -6.88 -12.78 0.87
CA ALA A 200 -7.56 -13.16 2.12
C ALA A 200 -8.64 -14.22 1.89
N ASP A 201 -9.41 -14.11 0.79
CA ASP A 201 -10.42 -15.10 0.44
C ASP A 201 -9.79 -16.49 0.18
N VAL A 202 -8.69 -16.54 -0.59
CA VAL A 202 -7.96 -17.79 -0.87
C VAL A 202 -7.40 -18.39 0.43
N GLN A 203 -6.86 -17.56 1.33
CA GLN A 203 -6.38 -18.03 2.63
C GLN A 203 -7.52 -18.64 3.46
N GLY A 204 -8.70 -18.02 3.44
CA GLY A 204 -9.89 -18.56 4.11
C GLY A 204 -10.30 -19.94 3.60
N LEU A 205 -10.13 -20.19 2.30
CA LEU A 205 -10.40 -21.53 1.73
C LEU A 205 -9.36 -22.56 2.20
N LEU A 206 -8.09 -22.17 2.30
CA LEU A 206 -7.03 -23.06 2.80
C LEU A 206 -7.25 -23.44 4.27
N GLU A 207 -7.72 -22.51 5.09
CA GLU A 207 -7.99 -22.74 6.52
C GLU A 207 -9.06 -23.82 6.76
N ARG A 208 -9.93 -24.06 5.80
CA ARG A 208 -11.01 -25.07 5.88
C ARG A 208 -10.51 -26.51 5.71
N ARG A 209 -9.21 -26.70 5.55
CA ARG A 209 -8.59 -28.01 5.36
C ARG A 209 -9.19 -28.77 4.17
N PRO A 210 -9.11 -28.19 2.97
CA PRO A 210 -9.65 -28.84 1.77
C PRO A 210 -8.90 -30.13 1.46
N SER A 211 -9.39 -30.89 0.44
CA SER A 211 -8.68 -32.07 -0.05
C SER A 211 -7.25 -31.71 -0.46
N LEU A 212 -6.35 -32.70 -0.48
CA LEU A 212 -4.93 -32.47 -0.86
C LEU A 212 -4.80 -31.86 -2.25
N ARG A 213 -5.68 -32.27 -3.19
CA ARG A 213 -5.69 -31.72 -4.55
C ARG A 213 -6.07 -30.23 -4.52
N ALA A 214 -7.16 -29.90 -3.82
CA ALA A 214 -7.62 -28.51 -3.69
C ALA A 214 -6.61 -27.66 -2.92
N ALA A 215 -6.00 -28.20 -1.85
CA ALA A 215 -4.98 -27.51 -1.07
C ALA A 215 -3.77 -27.13 -1.96
N ARG A 216 -3.30 -28.06 -2.78
CA ARG A 216 -2.19 -27.80 -3.71
C ARG A 216 -2.54 -26.71 -4.72
N HIS A 217 -3.76 -26.76 -5.28
CA HIS A 217 -4.23 -25.75 -6.23
C HIS A 217 -4.31 -24.36 -5.55
N LEU A 218 -4.92 -24.28 -4.37
CA LEU A 218 -5.02 -23.04 -3.59
C LEU A 218 -3.64 -22.50 -3.20
N THR A 219 -2.68 -23.39 -2.91
CA THR A 219 -1.30 -22.98 -2.60
C THR A 219 -0.64 -22.37 -3.84
N ARG A 220 -0.91 -22.92 -5.03
CA ARG A 220 -0.45 -22.33 -6.29
C ARG A 220 -1.04 -20.90 -6.50
N LEU A 221 -2.36 -20.77 -6.28
CA LEU A 221 -3.04 -19.47 -6.36
C LEU A 221 -2.45 -18.47 -5.33
N THR A 222 -2.16 -18.95 -4.12
CA THR A 222 -1.50 -18.15 -3.06
C THR A 222 -0.14 -17.61 -3.57
N ALA A 223 0.65 -18.46 -4.21
CA ALA A 223 1.94 -18.05 -4.75
C ALA A 223 1.79 -17.00 -5.86
N GLN A 224 0.82 -17.18 -6.75
CA GLN A 224 0.53 -16.23 -7.83
C GLN A 224 0.08 -14.88 -7.26
N LEU A 225 -0.88 -14.87 -6.34
CA LEU A 225 -1.38 -13.64 -5.72
C LEU A 225 -0.27 -12.93 -4.92
N ALA A 226 0.51 -13.67 -4.13
CA ALA A 226 1.63 -13.10 -3.37
C ALA A 226 2.68 -12.50 -4.30
N GLY A 227 2.95 -13.16 -5.44
CA GLY A 227 3.87 -12.64 -6.46
C GLY A 227 3.34 -11.39 -7.13
N LEU A 228 2.03 -11.30 -7.39
CA LEU A 228 1.40 -10.08 -7.93
C LEU A 228 1.43 -8.94 -6.92
N ILE A 229 1.23 -9.24 -5.63
CA ILE A 229 1.38 -8.25 -4.55
C ILE A 229 2.83 -7.75 -4.48
N ASN A 230 3.81 -8.67 -4.53
CA ASN A 230 5.23 -8.31 -4.58
C ASN A 230 5.52 -7.35 -5.74
N LEU A 231 5.07 -7.70 -6.96
CA LEU A 231 5.25 -6.87 -8.17
C LEU A 231 4.58 -5.50 -8.02
N THR A 232 3.37 -5.45 -7.47
CA THR A 232 2.64 -4.21 -7.27
C THR A 232 3.34 -3.31 -6.25
N LEU A 233 3.91 -3.90 -5.20
CA LEU A 233 4.70 -3.16 -4.20
C LEU A 233 6.01 -2.61 -4.79
N ILE A 234 6.62 -3.31 -5.74
CA ILE A 234 7.77 -2.77 -6.51
C ILE A 234 7.34 -1.47 -7.22
N LYS A 235 6.21 -1.52 -7.92
CA LYS A 235 5.66 -0.35 -8.64
C LYS A 235 5.36 0.83 -7.71
N LEU A 236 5.00 0.55 -6.46
CA LEU A 236 4.70 1.56 -5.44
C LEU A 236 5.97 2.07 -4.72
N SER A 237 7.13 1.52 -5.04
CA SER A 237 8.42 1.80 -4.36
C SER A 237 8.39 1.48 -2.87
N GLU A 238 7.83 0.30 -2.55
CA GLU A 238 7.77 -0.23 -1.18
C GLU A 238 8.70 -1.46 -1.06
N PRO A 239 10.04 -1.27 -1.08
CA PRO A 239 10.97 -2.40 -1.22
C PRO A 239 10.96 -3.37 -0.03
N ALA A 240 10.76 -2.89 1.19
CA ALA A 240 10.71 -3.77 2.38
C ALA A 240 9.49 -4.69 2.32
N ALA A 241 8.32 -4.14 2.03
CA ALA A 241 7.08 -4.91 1.87
C ALA A 241 7.18 -5.87 0.67
N ALA A 242 7.73 -5.40 -0.45
CA ALA A 242 7.92 -6.24 -1.64
C ALA A 242 8.79 -7.47 -1.30
N ARG A 243 9.89 -7.28 -0.58
CA ARG A 243 10.75 -8.40 -0.14
C ARG A 243 10.01 -9.38 0.76
N ALA A 244 9.19 -8.88 1.68
CA ALA A 244 8.41 -9.74 2.58
C ALA A 244 7.43 -10.60 1.79
N TRP A 245 6.68 -9.99 0.84
CA TRP A 245 5.73 -10.70 -0.01
C TRP A 245 6.42 -11.66 -0.98
N GLY A 246 7.61 -11.32 -1.46
CA GLY A 246 8.45 -12.22 -2.26
C GLY A 246 8.80 -13.50 -1.50
N ARG A 247 9.13 -13.39 -0.20
CA ARG A 247 9.38 -14.57 0.65
C ARG A 247 8.15 -15.45 0.76
N THR A 248 6.97 -14.86 0.99
CA THR A 248 5.71 -15.60 1.06
C THR A 248 5.41 -16.31 -0.27
N ALA A 249 5.59 -15.59 -1.39
CA ALA A 249 5.38 -16.16 -2.73
C ALA A 249 6.30 -17.36 -2.98
N ARG A 250 7.59 -17.25 -2.60
CA ARG A 250 8.54 -18.37 -2.75
C ARG A 250 8.12 -19.60 -1.95
N LEU A 251 7.76 -19.40 -0.68
CA LEU A 251 7.31 -20.51 0.18
C LEU A 251 6.10 -21.22 -0.44
N ALA A 252 5.13 -20.45 -0.91
CA ALA A 252 3.91 -21.01 -1.51
C ALA A 252 4.23 -21.71 -2.84
N ALA A 253 5.07 -21.13 -3.69
CA ALA A 253 5.44 -21.73 -4.99
C ALA A 253 6.20 -23.05 -4.80
N ASP A 254 7.12 -23.09 -3.85
CA ASP A 254 7.89 -24.30 -3.54
C ASP A 254 6.97 -25.38 -2.97
N GLU A 255 6.03 -25.02 -2.09
CA GLU A 255 5.06 -25.95 -1.52
C GLU A 255 4.08 -26.48 -2.57
N ALA A 256 3.68 -25.65 -3.54
CA ALA A 256 2.82 -26.06 -4.65
C ALA A 256 3.52 -27.07 -5.60
N GLY A 257 4.85 -27.03 -5.63
CA GLY A 257 5.66 -27.93 -6.47
C GLY A 257 5.62 -27.57 -7.95
N ASP A 258 5.32 -26.32 -8.29
CA ASP A 258 5.24 -25.84 -9.68
C ASP A 258 6.56 -25.15 -10.03
N VAL A 259 7.36 -25.82 -10.88
CA VAL A 259 8.71 -25.35 -11.26
C VAL A 259 8.66 -24.02 -12.02
N ALA A 260 7.72 -23.87 -12.96
CA ALA A 260 7.58 -22.62 -13.73
C ALA A 260 7.19 -21.45 -12.82
N LEU A 261 6.26 -21.69 -11.90
CA LEU A 261 5.83 -20.69 -10.91
C LEU A 261 6.97 -20.35 -9.95
N SER A 262 7.75 -21.35 -9.49
CA SER A 262 8.92 -21.12 -8.63
C SER A 262 9.97 -20.24 -9.33
N ALA A 263 10.17 -20.45 -10.64
CA ALA A 263 11.06 -19.60 -11.43
C ALA A 263 10.52 -18.19 -11.57
N TRP A 264 9.20 -18.04 -11.84
CA TRP A 264 8.55 -16.73 -12.00
C TRP A 264 8.62 -15.90 -10.71
N VAL A 265 8.32 -16.51 -9.56
CA VAL A 265 8.38 -15.82 -8.26
C VAL A 265 9.80 -15.32 -7.98
N ARG A 266 10.81 -16.12 -8.27
CA ARG A 266 12.21 -15.74 -8.06
C ARG A 266 12.68 -14.67 -9.06
N ALA A 267 12.14 -14.66 -10.26
CA ALA A 267 12.37 -13.56 -11.20
C ALA A 267 11.82 -12.24 -10.64
N GLN A 268 10.62 -12.26 -10.03
CA GLN A 268 10.05 -11.08 -9.36
C GLN A 268 10.92 -10.63 -8.17
N ASP A 269 11.45 -11.57 -7.40
CA ASP A 269 12.40 -11.25 -6.31
C ASP A 269 13.66 -10.54 -6.86
N ALA A 270 14.18 -11.01 -7.99
CA ALA A 270 15.33 -10.36 -8.63
C ALA A 270 14.99 -8.92 -9.05
N TYR A 271 13.75 -8.67 -9.53
CA TYR A 271 13.28 -7.31 -9.82
C TYR A 271 13.22 -6.46 -8.54
N THR A 272 12.75 -7.03 -7.43
CA THR A 272 12.72 -6.31 -6.13
C THR A 272 14.13 -5.84 -5.75
N LEU A 273 15.12 -6.71 -5.91
CA LEU A 273 16.53 -6.40 -5.61
C LEU A 273 17.10 -5.36 -6.58
N PHE A 274 16.81 -5.50 -7.87
CA PHE A 274 17.28 -4.58 -8.91
C PHE A 274 16.79 -3.15 -8.63
N TYR A 275 15.47 -2.97 -8.48
CA TYR A 275 14.89 -1.65 -8.23
C TYR A 275 15.21 -1.13 -6.82
N GLY A 276 15.59 -2.02 -5.90
CA GLY A 276 16.08 -1.65 -4.56
C GLY A 276 17.58 -1.32 -4.51
N GLY A 277 18.27 -1.38 -5.65
CA GLY A 277 19.69 -1.03 -5.74
C GLY A 277 20.66 -2.15 -5.39
N ALA A 278 20.17 -3.35 -5.02
CA ALA A 278 21.01 -4.51 -4.69
C ALA A 278 21.33 -5.31 -5.97
N ILE A 279 22.09 -4.68 -6.88
CA ILE A 279 22.23 -5.14 -8.28
C ILE A 279 22.96 -6.49 -8.34
N GLN A 280 24.04 -6.67 -7.56
CA GLN A 280 24.81 -7.93 -7.56
C GLN A 280 23.96 -9.09 -7.05
N GLU A 281 23.14 -8.85 -6.02
CA GLU A 281 22.20 -9.84 -5.48
C GLU A 281 21.11 -10.17 -6.50
N ALA A 282 20.66 -9.18 -7.27
CA ALA A 282 19.69 -9.39 -8.35
C ALA A 282 20.24 -10.37 -9.39
N VAL A 283 21.51 -10.23 -9.79
CA VAL A 283 22.18 -11.20 -10.69
C VAL A 283 22.12 -12.62 -10.10
N THR A 284 22.46 -12.75 -8.82
CA THR A 284 22.51 -14.06 -8.14
C THR A 284 21.13 -14.73 -8.14
N VAL A 285 20.08 -13.96 -7.79
CA VAL A 285 18.71 -14.50 -7.73
C VAL A 285 18.16 -14.79 -9.13
N ALA A 286 18.47 -13.94 -10.12
CA ALA A 286 18.08 -14.17 -11.52
C ALA A 286 18.69 -15.48 -12.07
N LYS A 287 19.97 -15.73 -11.80
CA LYS A 287 20.62 -16.98 -12.18
C LYS A 287 19.98 -18.19 -11.50
N LYS A 288 19.61 -18.05 -10.21
CA LYS A 288 18.94 -19.12 -9.48
C LYS A 288 17.57 -19.43 -10.07
N ALA A 289 16.80 -18.42 -10.47
CA ALA A 289 15.50 -18.60 -11.13
C ALA A 289 15.65 -19.42 -12.42
N GLN A 290 16.65 -19.10 -13.25
CA GLN A 290 16.94 -19.84 -14.48
C GLN A 290 17.36 -21.29 -14.19
N THR A 291 18.17 -21.50 -13.15
CA THR A 291 18.61 -22.84 -12.72
C THR A 291 17.39 -23.69 -12.27
N ILE A 292 16.45 -23.09 -11.55
CA ILE A 292 15.22 -23.78 -11.09
C ILE A 292 14.34 -24.16 -12.28
N ALA A 293 14.20 -23.27 -13.26
CA ALA A 293 13.47 -23.55 -14.51
C ALA A 293 14.09 -24.73 -15.29
N ARG A 294 15.35 -24.99 -14.99
CA ARG A 294 16.15 -26.03 -15.67
C ARG A 294 16.10 -25.80 -17.16
N ARG A 295 15.98 -26.39 -18.08
CA ARG A 295 15.94 -26.07 -19.51
C ARG A 295 14.53 -25.96 -20.06
N THR A 296 13.52 -25.87 -19.18
CA THR A 296 12.13 -25.75 -19.60
C THR A 296 11.84 -24.26 -19.90
N PRO A 297 11.54 -23.91 -21.17
CA PRO A 297 11.13 -22.52 -21.46
C PRO A 297 9.90 -22.16 -20.67
N CYS A 298 9.96 -21.04 -19.95
CA CYS A 298 8.83 -20.53 -19.17
C CYS A 298 9.02 -19.03 -18.93
N VAL A 299 7.95 -18.36 -18.56
CA VAL A 299 7.94 -16.91 -18.33
C VAL A 299 8.95 -16.51 -17.25
N GLY A 300 9.05 -17.27 -16.16
CA GLY A 300 10.04 -17.00 -15.11
C GLY A 300 11.48 -17.03 -15.62
N ALA A 301 11.78 -17.96 -16.51
CA ALA A 301 13.14 -18.10 -17.06
C ALA A 301 13.52 -16.92 -17.96
N VAL A 302 12.60 -16.47 -18.84
CA VAL A 302 12.90 -15.34 -19.73
C VAL A 302 12.97 -14.03 -18.96
N LEU A 303 12.05 -13.81 -18.01
CA LEU A 303 12.09 -12.63 -17.12
C LEU A 303 13.43 -12.57 -16.38
N ALA A 304 13.86 -13.70 -15.81
CA ALA A 304 15.13 -13.78 -15.06
C ALA A 304 16.34 -13.52 -15.95
N ALA A 305 16.36 -14.08 -17.17
CA ALA A 305 17.47 -13.86 -18.11
C ALA A 305 17.54 -12.38 -18.53
N ALA A 306 16.40 -11.77 -18.84
CA ALA A 306 16.34 -10.36 -19.22
C ALA A 306 16.77 -9.45 -18.05
N LEU A 307 16.36 -9.78 -16.82
CA LEU A 307 16.79 -9.01 -15.66
C LEU A 307 18.28 -9.20 -15.37
N GLU A 308 18.80 -10.42 -15.52
CA GLU A 308 20.24 -10.69 -15.41
C GLU A 308 21.01 -9.79 -16.38
N ALA A 309 20.52 -9.66 -17.62
CA ALA A 309 21.13 -8.78 -18.62
C ALA A 309 21.17 -7.32 -18.15
N ARG A 310 20.02 -6.80 -17.67
CA ARG A 310 19.92 -5.43 -17.13
C ARG A 310 20.86 -5.21 -15.95
N ALA A 311 20.91 -6.19 -15.03
CA ALA A 311 21.74 -6.10 -13.83
C ALA A 311 23.24 -6.14 -14.18
N HIS A 312 23.67 -7.01 -15.12
CA HIS A 312 25.04 -7.01 -15.61
C HIS A 312 25.39 -5.70 -16.30
N ALA A 313 24.48 -5.15 -17.11
CA ALA A 313 24.65 -3.85 -17.77
C ALA A 313 24.84 -2.73 -16.73
N ALA A 314 24.03 -2.71 -15.69
CA ALA A 314 24.14 -1.72 -14.60
C ALA A 314 25.47 -1.85 -13.84
N LEU A 315 26.10 -3.04 -13.87
CA LEU A 315 27.44 -3.26 -13.29
C LEU A 315 28.56 -3.04 -14.31
N GLY A 316 28.27 -2.59 -15.55
CA GLY A 316 29.23 -2.34 -16.59
C GLY A 316 29.80 -3.62 -17.25
N ARG A 317 29.12 -4.76 -17.06
CA ARG A 317 29.60 -6.08 -17.55
C ARG A 317 28.96 -6.41 -18.90
N SER A 318 29.40 -5.75 -19.96
CA SER A 318 28.79 -5.81 -21.30
C SER A 318 28.72 -7.22 -21.88
N ALA A 319 29.78 -8.02 -21.75
CA ALA A 319 29.80 -9.39 -22.28
C ALA A 319 28.75 -10.27 -21.58
N ASP A 320 28.66 -10.20 -20.27
CA ASP A 320 27.67 -10.94 -19.49
C ASP A 320 26.25 -10.47 -19.79
N ALA A 321 26.04 -9.14 -19.94
CA ALA A 321 24.77 -8.57 -20.30
C ALA A 321 24.27 -9.09 -21.66
N ASN A 322 25.16 -9.07 -22.67
CA ASN A 322 24.83 -9.56 -24.00
C ASN A 322 24.53 -11.07 -23.99
N ALA A 323 25.31 -11.86 -23.27
CA ALA A 323 25.09 -13.30 -23.16
C ALA A 323 23.71 -13.59 -22.49
N ALA A 324 23.37 -12.86 -21.44
CA ALA A 324 22.08 -13.01 -20.76
C ALA A 324 20.92 -12.58 -21.66
N MET A 325 21.07 -11.48 -22.42
CA MET A 325 20.04 -11.01 -23.35
C MET A 325 19.79 -12.01 -24.47
N THR A 326 20.88 -12.60 -25.03
CA THR A 326 20.77 -13.66 -26.04
C THR A 326 20.00 -14.87 -25.47
N ARG A 327 20.24 -15.25 -24.21
CA ARG A 327 19.48 -16.32 -23.57
C ARG A 327 18.00 -15.94 -23.48
N ALA A 328 17.69 -14.69 -23.13
CA ALA A 328 16.29 -14.24 -23.06
C ALA A 328 15.59 -14.35 -24.42
N GLU A 329 16.28 -13.97 -25.50
CA GLU A 329 15.75 -14.08 -26.87
C GLU A 329 15.46 -15.55 -27.24
N VAL A 330 16.39 -16.46 -26.92
CA VAL A 330 16.23 -17.90 -27.18
C VAL A 330 15.03 -18.47 -26.40
N ILE A 331 14.90 -18.10 -25.13
CA ILE A 331 13.80 -18.59 -24.29
C ILE A 331 12.47 -18.04 -24.83
N LEU A 332 12.40 -16.76 -25.15
CA LEU A 332 11.18 -16.13 -25.69
C LEU A 332 10.71 -16.82 -26.96
N ALA A 333 11.65 -17.13 -27.87
CA ALA A 333 11.34 -17.83 -29.13
C ALA A 333 10.76 -19.23 -28.90
N ALA A 334 11.00 -19.82 -27.74
CA ALA A 334 10.52 -21.16 -27.37
C ALA A 334 9.22 -21.15 -26.54
N LEU A 335 8.70 -19.95 -26.15
CA LEU A 335 7.46 -19.86 -25.37
C LEU A 335 6.24 -20.17 -26.22
N GLY A 336 5.22 -20.75 -25.57
CA GLY A 336 3.93 -21.00 -26.19
C GLY A 336 3.07 -19.72 -26.30
N PRO A 337 1.98 -19.79 -27.08
CA PRO A 337 1.12 -18.62 -27.32
C PRO A 337 0.48 -18.06 -26.05
N ASP A 338 0.19 -18.88 -25.06
CA ASP A 338 -0.40 -18.46 -23.80
C ASP A 338 0.61 -17.67 -22.92
N ASP A 339 1.91 -17.97 -23.08
CA ASP A 339 2.99 -17.37 -22.29
C ASP A 339 3.41 -15.99 -22.83
N VAL A 340 2.99 -15.60 -24.04
CA VAL A 340 3.38 -14.31 -24.66
C VAL A 340 2.29 -13.24 -24.55
N THR A 341 1.25 -13.48 -23.75
CA THR A 341 0.14 -12.54 -23.55
C THR A 341 0.56 -11.32 -22.70
N PRO A 342 -0.10 -10.17 -22.87
CA PRO A 342 0.20 -8.99 -22.04
C PRO A 342 -0.37 -9.13 -20.61
N SER A 343 0.37 -9.81 -19.77
CA SER A 343 0.01 -10.15 -18.40
C SER A 343 1.29 -10.20 -17.56
N ALA A 344 1.15 -10.11 -16.23
CA ALA A 344 2.24 -10.38 -15.30
C ALA A 344 2.73 -11.84 -15.42
N PHE A 345 1.87 -12.72 -15.90
CA PHE A 345 2.19 -14.14 -16.12
C PHE A 345 2.65 -14.42 -17.54
N GLY A 346 2.87 -13.37 -18.35
CA GLY A 346 3.34 -13.48 -19.71
C GLY A 346 4.63 -12.69 -19.94
N TYR A 347 5.29 -12.96 -21.07
CA TYR A 347 6.46 -12.22 -21.51
C TYR A 347 6.49 -12.21 -23.04
N ASN A 348 6.63 -11.02 -23.63
CA ASN A 348 6.52 -10.85 -25.07
C ASN A 348 7.65 -9.97 -25.65
N GLU A 349 7.61 -9.79 -26.96
CA GLU A 349 8.59 -9.00 -27.72
C GLU A 349 8.69 -7.55 -27.18
N ALA A 350 7.56 -6.92 -26.81
CA ALA A 350 7.57 -5.55 -26.30
C ALA A 350 8.43 -5.45 -25.04
N GLN A 351 8.25 -6.40 -24.12
CA GLN A 351 9.04 -6.47 -22.87
C GLN A 351 10.51 -6.74 -23.15
N LEU A 352 10.79 -7.63 -24.10
CA LEU A 352 12.18 -7.94 -24.49
C LEU A 352 12.88 -6.68 -25.02
N ARG A 353 12.23 -5.93 -25.91
CA ARG A 353 12.81 -4.69 -26.47
C ARG A 353 13.02 -3.63 -25.39
N PHE A 354 12.06 -3.49 -24.47
CA PHE A 354 12.23 -2.59 -23.31
C PHE A 354 13.44 -2.99 -22.47
N HIS A 355 13.55 -4.27 -22.12
CA HIS A 355 14.67 -4.73 -21.28
C HIS A 355 16.03 -4.60 -22.01
N GLN A 356 16.02 -4.83 -23.33
CA GLN A 356 17.19 -4.62 -24.18
C GLN A 356 17.61 -3.14 -24.17
N GLY A 357 16.65 -2.24 -24.40
CA GLY A 357 16.90 -0.79 -24.39
C GLY A 357 17.44 -0.32 -23.04
N ASN A 358 16.86 -0.81 -21.94
CA ASN A 358 17.31 -0.46 -20.60
C ASN A 358 18.74 -0.98 -20.33
N ALA A 359 19.07 -2.20 -20.78
CA ALA A 359 20.43 -2.72 -20.65
C ALA A 359 21.44 -1.86 -21.43
N LEU A 360 21.08 -1.47 -22.66
CA LEU A 360 21.91 -0.60 -23.47
C LEU A 360 22.10 0.79 -22.86
N UNK A 361 21.05 1.31 -22.11
CA UNK A 361 21.11 2.42 -21.40
C UNK A 361 22.16 2.40 -20.49
N HIS A 362 22.18 1.40 -19.70
CA HIS A 362 23.21 1.25 -18.66
C HIS A 362 24.64 1.10 -19.20
N LEU A 363 24.76 0.56 -20.39
CA LEU A 363 26.08 0.41 -21.07
C LEU A 363 26.47 1.68 -21.83
N HIS A 364 25.67 2.71 -21.79
CA HIS A 364 25.89 3.99 -22.47
C HIS A 364 25.92 3.87 -24.01
N ASP A 365 25.27 2.85 -24.56
CA ASP A 365 25.04 2.77 -26.02
C ASP A 365 23.70 3.45 -26.32
N THR A 366 23.70 4.77 -26.19
CA THR A 366 22.48 5.62 -26.24
C THR A 366 21.71 5.46 -27.55
N ARG A 367 22.42 5.34 -28.67
CA ARG A 367 21.78 5.17 -29.98
C ARG A 367 20.95 3.87 -30.03
N LEU A 368 21.60 2.74 -29.70
CA LEU A 368 20.90 1.45 -29.71
C LEU A 368 19.82 1.36 -28.62
N ALA A 369 20.02 2.02 -27.46
CA ALA A 369 19.04 2.09 -26.39
C ALA A 369 17.76 2.77 -26.88
N ILE A 370 17.89 3.90 -27.60
CA ILE A 370 16.75 4.65 -28.14
C ILE A 370 16.05 3.81 -29.21
N GLU A 371 16.81 3.17 -30.13
CA GLU A 371 16.25 2.32 -31.17
C GLU A 371 15.41 1.16 -30.58
N ALA A 372 15.95 0.48 -29.56
CA ALA A 372 15.26 -0.62 -28.89
C ALA A 372 14.01 -0.10 -28.15
N GLY A 373 14.11 1.07 -27.53
CA GLY A 373 12.98 1.74 -26.85
C GLY A 373 11.85 2.09 -27.85
N ASP A 374 12.20 2.61 -29.01
CA ASP A 374 11.21 2.94 -30.07
C ASP A 374 10.49 1.69 -30.55
N LEU A 375 11.22 0.59 -30.78
CA LEU A 375 10.62 -0.70 -31.12
C LEU A 375 9.66 -1.19 -30.03
N ALA A 376 10.07 -1.05 -28.75
CA ALA A 376 9.20 -1.42 -27.63
C ALA A 376 7.91 -0.57 -27.61
N LEU A 377 8.04 0.75 -27.76
CA LEU A 377 6.89 1.68 -27.77
C LEU A 377 5.89 1.38 -28.88
N ASP A 378 6.37 0.93 -30.03
CA ASP A 378 5.51 0.53 -31.15
C ASP A 378 4.71 -0.75 -30.83
N LEU A 379 5.26 -1.61 -29.99
CA LEU A 379 4.63 -2.89 -29.61
C LEU A 379 3.73 -2.81 -28.38
N TYR A 380 4.04 -1.89 -27.44
CA TYR A 380 3.27 -1.76 -26.18
C TYR A 380 1.92 -1.10 -26.44
N PRO A 381 0.82 -1.62 -25.84
CA PRO A 381 -0.46 -0.93 -25.89
C PRO A 381 -0.38 0.46 -25.20
N THR A 382 -1.16 1.42 -25.70
CA THR A 382 -1.14 2.79 -25.18
C THR A 382 -1.54 2.89 -23.69
N GLY A 383 -2.31 1.91 -23.19
CA GLY A 383 -2.73 1.86 -21.79
C GLY A 383 -1.70 1.24 -20.82
N ASP A 384 -0.57 0.75 -21.31
CA ASP A 384 0.51 0.24 -20.46
C ASP A 384 1.36 1.44 -20.00
N TYR A 385 0.86 2.16 -19.01
CA TYR A 385 1.46 3.43 -18.58
C TYR A 385 2.84 3.25 -17.95
N LEU A 386 3.05 2.17 -17.16
CA LEU A 386 4.31 2.01 -16.43
C LEU A 386 5.49 1.79 -17.37
N ASP A 387 5.43 0.71 -18.17
CA ASP A 387 6.57 0.33 -19.01
C ASP A 387 6.83 1.40 -20.08
N ARG A 388 5.78 1.93 -20.70
CA ARG A 388 5.94 3.01 -21.67
C ARG A 388 6.62 4.25 -21.04
N THR A 389 6.25 4.60 -19.81
CA THR A 389 6.86 5.75 -19.12
C THR A 389 8.33 5.48 -18.79
N LEU A 390 8.63 4.27 -18.32
CA LEU A 390 10.02 3.91 -18.02
C LEU A 390 10.91 3.95 -19.29
N ILE A 391 10.38 3.52 -20.44
CA ILE A 391 11.08 3.62 -21.72
C ILE A 391 11.37 5.09 -22.06
N HIS A 392 10.38 5.96 -21.89
CA HIS A 392 10.57 7.39 -22.16
C HIS A 392 11.56 8.04 -21.17
N LEU A 393 11.58 7.61 -19.91
CA LEU A 393 12.57 8.09 -18.94
C LEU A 393 13.98 7.59 -19.28
N ASP A 394 14.12 6.35 -19.77
CA ASP A 394 15.39 5.83 -20.27
C ASP A 394 15.87 6.65 -21.49
N ARG A 395 14.95 7.03 -22.39
CA ARG A 395 15.27 7.93 -23.52
C ARG A 395 15.76 9.30 -23.03
N ALA A 396 15.08 9.88 -22.00
CA ALA A 396 15.49 11.17 -21.41
C ALA A 396 16.89 11.05 -20.82
N ASP A 397 17.20 9.94 -20.17
CA ASP A 397 18.53 9.65 -19.60
C ASP A 397 19.58 9.64 -20.73
N CYS A 398 19.31 8.93 -21.83
CA CYS A 398 20.20 8.88 -22.99
C CYS A 398 20.48 10.29 -23.54
N LEU A 399 19.43 11.12 -23.69
CA LEU A 399 19.58 12.51 -24.17
C LEU A 399 20.47 13.33 -23.24
N ILE A 400 20.25 13.21 -21.92
CA ILE A 400 21.05 13.94 -20.91
C ILE A 400 22.51 13.47 -20.98
N HIS A 401 22.73 12.16 -21.08
CA HIS A 401 24.07 11.55 -21.20
C HIS A 401 24.82 12.10 -22.41
N ASP A 402 24.13 12.23 -23.54
CA ASP A 402 24.72 12.72 -24.79
C ASP A 402 24.87 14.27 -24.81
N GLY A 403 24.53 14.95 -23.73
CA GLY A 403 24.69 16.41 -23.59
C GLY A 403 23.46 17.22 -23.99
N HIS A 404 22.36 16.59 -24.43
CA HIS A 404 21.11 17.23 -24.79
C HIS A 404 20.23 17.45 -23.55
N ILE A 405 20.79 18.14 -22.54
CA ILE A 405 20.18 18.22 -21.19
C ILE A 405 18.77 18.83 -21.25
N ILE A 406 18.61 19.98 -21.93
CA ILE A 406 17.33 20.68 -22.01
C ILE A 406 16.26 19.77 -22.66
N GLU A 407 16.60 19.11 -23.76
CA GLU A 407 15.70 18.21 -24.49
C GLU A 407 15.31 17.00 -23.62
N GLY A 408 16.27 16.36 -22.96
CA GLY A 408 16.03 15.20 -22.10
C GLY A 408 15.11 15.56 -20.91
N VAL A 409 15.40 16.69 -20.24
CA VAL A 409 14.61 17.12 -19.08
C VAL A 409 13.19 17.51 -19.52
N ALA A 410 13.05 18.23 -20.64
CA ALA A 410 11.73 18.62 -21.17
C ALA A 410 10.91 17.37 -21.55
N HIS A 411 11.57 16.36 -22.13
CA HIS A 411 10.93 15.07 -22.47
C HIS A 411 10.41 14.38 -21.21
N ALA A 412 11.23 14.26 -20.16
CA ALA A 412 10.84 13.63 -18.89
C ALA A 412 9.64 14.35 -18.26
N ALA A 413 9.65 15.69 -18.21
CA ALA A 413 8.55 16.49 -17.67
C ALA A 413 7.27 16.30 -18.44
N ASP A 414 7.33 16.33 -19.79
CA ASP A 414 6.16 16.13 -20.67
C ASP A 414 5.52 14.77 -20.46
N VAL A 415 6.35 13.73 -20.39
CA VAL A 415 5.87 12.34 -20.20
C VAL A 415 5.15 12.20 -18.83
N PHE A 416 5.75 12.76 -17.78
CA PHE A 416 5.17 12.69 -16.43
C PHE A 416 3.85 13.46 -16.36
N LEU A 417 3.76 14.64 -16.98
CA LEU A 417 2.54 15.46 -17.01
C LEU A 417 1.39 14.76 -17.75
N LYS A 418 1.70 14.00 -18.79
CA LYS A 418 0.70 13.28 -19.58
C LYS A 418 0.13 12.07 -18.87
N LEU A 419 0.81 11.57 -17.83
CA LEU A 419 0.30 10.44 -17.05
C LEU A 419 -0.96 10.84 -16.28
N PRO A 420 -2.01 9.99 -16.31
CA PRO A 420 -3.11 10.17 -15.35
C PRO A 420 -2.56 10.15 -13.92
N PRO A 421 -3.07 11.03 -13.02
CA PRO A 421 -2.50 11.14 -11.66
C PRO A 421 -2.35 9.81 -10.92
N GLN A 422 -3.33 8.91 -11.05
CA GLN A 422 -3.32 7.61 -10.38
C GLN A 422 -2.23 6.66 -10.89
N HIS A 423 -1.61 6.98 -12.05
CA HIS A 423 -0.50 6.20 -12.61
C HIS A 423 0.88 6.84 -12.34
N ARG A 424 0.93 7.97 -11.64
CA ARG A 424 2.19 8.58 -11.20
C ARG A 424 2.72 7.82 -9.99
N SER A 425 3.03 6.54 -10.20
CA SER A 425 3.39 5.61 -9.12
C SER A 425 4.76 5.92 -8.52
N GLY A 426 5.03 5.31 -7.38
CA GLY A 426 6.30 5.46 -6.67
C GLY A 426 7.51 5.17 -7.54
N LEU A 427 7.49 4.08 -8.31
CA LEU A 427 8.62 3.69 -9.17
C LEU A 427 8.88 4.73 -10.28
N ILE A 428 7.82 5.20 -10.94
CA ILE A 428 7.96 6.24 -11.98
C ILE A 428 8.52 7.53 -11.36
N ALA A 429 7.94 7.97 -10.25
CA ALA A 429 8.39 9.18 -9.56
C ALA A 429 9.83 9.04 -9.06
N GLN A 430 10.19 7.88 -8.54
CA GLN A 430 11.56 7.59 -8.11
C GLN A 430 12.53 7.70 -9.28
N ARG A 431 12.23 7.03 -10.42
CA ARG A 431 13.09 7.03 -11.59
C ARG A 431 13.26 8.46 -12.16
N ALA A 432 12.17 9.25 -12.19
CA ALA A 432 12.24 10.64 -12.65
C ALA A 432 13.08 11.52 -11.70
N ARG A 433 13.02 11.28 -10.38
CA ARG A 433 13.88 11.97 -9.41
C ARG A 433 15.36 11.59 -9.56
N GLU A 434 15.63 10.31 -9.81
CA GLU A 434 17.01 9.84 -10.07
C GLU A 434 17.58 10.57 -11.30
N LEU A 435 16.79 10.66 -12.37
CA LEU A 435 17.16 11.40 -13.57
C LEU A 435 17.46 12.88 -13.26
N ALA A 436 16.60 13.54 -12.46
CA ALA A 436 16.80 14.93 -12.06
C ALA A 436 18.10 15.11 -11.24
N GLN A 437 18.45 14.12 -10.42
CA GLN A 437 19.67 14.14 -9.59
C GLN A 437 20.96 13.97 -10.43
N MET A 438 20.88 13.34 -11.59
CA MET A 438 22.00 13.15 -12.49
C MET A 438 22.43 14.45 -13.20
N ILE A 439 21.55 15.46 -13.21
CA ILE A 439 21.83 16.73 -13.90
C ILE A 439 22.96 17.47 -13.17
N PRO A 440 24.04 17.82 -13.88
CA PRO A 440 25.19 18.49 -13.24
C PRO A 440 24.78 19.81 -12.55
N PRO A 441 25.43 20.15 -11.42
CA PRO A 441 25.09 21.39 -10.67
C PRO A 441 25.06 22.67 -11.52
N ARG A 442 25.92 22.78 -12.51
CA ARG A 442 25.99 23.95 -13.41
C ARG A 442 24.71 24.13 -14.24
N HIS A 443 23.89 23.09 -14.36
CA HIS A 443 22.65 23.11 -15.15
C HIS A 443 21.39 23.16 -14.27
N GLN A 444 21.51 23.09 -12.93
CA GLN A 444 20.38 23.09 -12.00
C GLN A 444 19.52 24.36 -12.08
N ALA A 445 20.10 25.48 -12.52
CA ALA A 445 19.40 26.76 -12.65
C ALA A 445 18.62 26.89 -13.97
N LEU A 446 18.72 25.93 -14.88
CA LEU A 446 17.99 25.97 -16.15
C LEU A 446 16.47 25.89 -15.89
N PRO A 447 15.66 26.73 -16.58
CA PRO A 447 14.20 26.69 -16.42
C PRO A 447 13.61 25.28 -16.57
N ALA A 448 14.01 24.52 -17.58
CA ALA A 448 13.51 23.15 -17.80
C ALA A 448 13.77 22.24 -16.60
N VAL A 449 14.90 22.40 -15.90
CA VAL A 449 15.23 21.60 -14.71
C VAL A 449 14.30 21.96 -13.55
N ARG A 450 14.04 23.26 -13.35
CA ARG A 450 13.11 23.72 -12.33
C ARG A 450 11.68 23.24 -12.64
N ASP A 451 11.27 23.34 -13.91
CA ASP A 451 9.95 22.86 -14.36
C ASP A 451 9.78 21.36 -14.05
N LEU A 452 10.81 20.54 -14.32
CA LEU A 452 10.77 19.11 -13.96
C LEU A 452 10.61 18.94 -12.44
N GLY A 453 11.34 19.70 -11.64
CA GLY A 453 11.21 19.68 -10.18
C GLY A 453 9.80 20.01 -9.70
N GLU A 454 9.17 21.02 -10.30
CA GLU A 454 7.78 21.41 -10.00
C GLU A 454 6.80 20.30 -10.37
N VAL A 455 6.98 19.69 -11.55
CA VAL A 455 6.15 18.59 -12.02
C VAL A 455 6.25 17.37 -11.08
N LEU A 456 7.45 17.07 -10.61
CA LEU A 456 7.68 15.94 -9.68
C LEU A 456 7.11 16.20 -8.29
N ALA A 457 6.80 17.44 -7.95
CA ALA A 457 6.16 17.82 -6.69
C ALA A 457 4.63 17.69 -6.75
N LEU A 458 4.05 17.46 -7.94
CA LEU A 458 2.60 17.27 -8.09
C LEU A 458 2.15 15.99 -7.37
N PRO A 459 1.01 16.03 -6.64
CA PRO A 459 0.53 14.84 -5.96
C PRO A 459 0.14 13.72 -6.93
N ALA A 460 0.38 12.49 -6.53
CA ALA A 460 0.01 11.29 -7.31
C ALA A 460 -1.51 11.12 -7.38
N GLU A 461 -2.22 11.51 -6.34
CA GLU A 461 -3.69 11.46 -6.27
C GLU A 461 -4.23 12.84 -5.90
N PRO A 462 -5.37 13.24 -6.47
CA PRO A 462 -6.03 14.45 -5.99
C PRO A 462 -6.44 14.24 -4.53
N PRO A 463 -6.37 15.29 -3.69
CA PRO A 463 -6.82 15.15 -2.31
C PRO A 463 -8.29 14.68 -2.29
N GLU A 464 -8.58 13.69 -1.46
CA GLU A 464 -9.94 13.18 -1.29
C GLU A 464 -10.86 14.35 -0.91
N GLY A 465 -11.83 14.66 -1.75
CA GLY A 465 -12.78 15.74 -1.48
C GLY A 465 -13.07 16.68 -2.64
N GLY A 466 -13.08 16.18 -3.85
CA GLY A 466 -13.47 17.03 -4.98
C GLY A 466 -14.10 16.26 -6.14
N LEU A 467 -15.32 15.79 -5.95
CA LEU A 467 -16.16 15.43 -7.11
C LEU A 467 -16.58 16.73 -7.79
N ARG A 468 -15.78 17.21 -8.72
CA ARG A 468 -16.26 18.21 -9.67
C ARG A 468 -17.23 17.51 -10.61
N LEU A 469 -18.51 17.76 -10.38
CA LEU A 469 -19.55 17.48 -11.38
C LEU A 469 -19.18 18.25 -12.65
N LEU A 470 -18.77 17.51 -13.68
CA LEU A 470 -18.67 18.08 -15.01
C LEU A 470 -20.10 18.37 -15.45
N HIS A 471 -20.49 19.63 -15.37
CA HIS A 471 -21.69 20.10 -16.06
C HIS A 471 -21.43 19.95 -17.58
N HIS A 472 -22.08 18.98 -18.18
CA HIS A 472 -22.27 18.96 -19.64
C HIS A 472 -23.30 20.03 -19.96
N ASP A 473 -22.82 21.20 -20.35
CA ASP A 473 -23.66 22.15 -21.06
C ASP A 473 -23.91 21.61 -22.47
N HIS A 474 -25.06 21.02 -22.63
CA HIS A 474 -25.61 20.80 -23.97
C HIS A 474 -26.16 22.14 -24.45
N GLN A 475 -25.43 22.82 -25.32
CA GLN A 475 -26.02 23.86 -26.17
C GLN A 475 -25.86 23.45 -27.62
N TYR A 476 -26.99 23.14 -28.26
CA TYR A 476 -27.33 23.06 -29.71
C TYR A 476 -26.36 22.32 -30.65
#